data_bcb797d434c0b4f83186de09fce5a3b7
#
_entry.id   bcb797d434c0b4f83186de09fce5a3b7
#
_cell.length_a   1.000
_cell.length_b   1.000
_cell.length_c   1.000
_cell.angle_alpha   90.00
_cell.angle_beta   90.00
_cell.angle_gamma   90.00
#
_symmetry.space_group_name_H-M   'P 1'
#
loop_
_entity.id
_entity.type
_entity.pdbx_description
1 polymer ?
#
loop_
_entity_poly.entity_id
_entity_poly.type
_entity_poly.pdbx_seq_one_letter_code
_entity_poly.pdbx_strand_id
1 'polypeptide(L)'
;MIFSTQHYIPDLLVSWPWKRSCNAHLAEVEGASVKWIESLGLFEPKQLRKFKSCKFDLLGALVGPLESPEHLRISCDLMNFYFACDEYTDVTDKETARMITEDVMSILRGEVIDTEAPHSCKPLNRMTQEFYERTLSVVGDDAAGMEHFIKDFDDYTRAVIIEADERERNHIRNVHEYFILRRDTCGAKPSFSFFGLGLNIPSYVFEEPTMLSLIDSASDLIAMVNDLHSYGLERSRGLDGHNVVTAIMHEHQIDLQAALHWLSGYATRTVARFISDRAKLPSYGPHIDAAVNTFIDRMGRCVRGYDAWSYETDRYYGKHGLRVQKTRKAVLLRTGILGSSLGYITRKQLTVSLAS
;
A
#
# COMPACT_ATOMS: atom_id res chain seq x y z
N MET A 1 -16.77 -16.25 -29.53
CA MET A 1 -15.34 -15.91 -29.45
C MET A 1 -15.19 -14.79 -28.42
N ILE A 2 -14.43 -15.06 -27.36
CA ILE A 2 -14.23 -14.11 -26.25
C ILE A 2 -12.99 -13.31 -26.62
N PHE A 3 -13.15 -12.13 -27.21
CA PHE A 3 -12.04 -11.23 -27.48
C PHE A 3 -11.58 -10.64 -26.12
N SER A 4 -10.52 -11.18 -25.55
CA SER A 4 -9.77 -10.55 -24.48
C SER A 4 -8.79 -9.56 -25.13
N THR A 5 -8.94 -8.28 -24.84
CA THR A 5 -8.02 -7.26 -25.38
C THR A 5 -6.70 -7.36 -24.63
N GLN A 6 -5.62 -7.61 -25.37
CA GLN A 6 -4.27 -7.64 -24.82
C GLN A 6 -3.68 -6.22 -24.85
N HIS A 7 -3.09 -5.80 -23.73
CA HIS A 7 -2.45 -4.49 -23.59
C HIS A 7 -0.97 -4.67 -23.27
N TYR A 8 -0.17 -3.72 -23.72
CA TYR A 8 1.24 -3.62 -23.35
C TYR A 8 1.36 -2.74 -22.10
N ILE A 9 1.88 -3.32 -21.01
CA ILE A 9 2.15 -2.60 -19.77
C ILE A 9 3.59 -2.12 -19.73
N PRO A 10 3.84 -0.81 -19.49
CA PRO A 10 5.18 -0.26 -19.45
C PRO A 10 5.96 -0.74 -18.24
N ASP A 11 7.28 -0.64 -18.29
CA ASP A 11 8.13 -0.66 -17.11
C ASP A 11 8.24 0.77 -16.55
N LEU A 12 7.59 1.04 -15.44
CA LEU A 12 7.60 2.37 -14.82
C LEU A 12 8.92 2.69 -14.12
N LEU A 13 9.75 1.66 -13.85
CA LEU A 13 10.96 1.77 -13.05
C LEU A 13 12.25 1.46 -13.84
N VAL A 14 12.26 1.64 -15.17
CA VAL A 14 13.42 1.35 -16.04
C VAL A 14 14.71 1.98 -15.51
N SER A 15 14.67 3.24 -15.10
CA SER A 15 15.83 4.00 -14.62
C SER A 15 15.93 4.10 -13.10
N TRP A 16 15.11 3.34 -12.35
CA TRP A 16 15.16 3.32 -10.90
C TRP A 16 16.40 2.58 -10.42
N PRO A 17 17.27 3.20 -9.57
CA PRO A 17 18.59 2.65 -9.27
C PRO A 17 18.58 1.35 -8.46
N TRP A 18 17.54 1.14 -7.67
CA TRP A 18 17.42 -0.04 -6.81
C TRP A 18 16.96 -1.28 -7.59
N LYS A 19 17.61 -2.39 -7.30
CA LYS A 19 17.29 -3.70 -7.88
C LYS A 19 16.42 -4.50 -6.92
N ARG A 20 15.68 -5.49 -7.45
CA ARG A 20 14.98 -6.46 -6.64
C ARG A 20 15.94 -7.15 -5.66
N SER A 21 15.57 -7.13 -4.40
CA SER A 21 16.22 -7.89 -3.35
C SER A 21 15.14 -8.44 -2.41
N CYS A 22 15.36 -9.59 -1.80
CA CYS A 22 14.42 -10.20 -0.87
C CYS A 22 15.18 -10.47 0.43
N ASN A 23 14.52 -10.27 1.55
CA ASN A 23 15.09 -10.54 2.86
C ASN A 23 15.43 -12.02 3.02
N ALA A 24 16.63 -12.32 3.50
CA ALA A 24 17.11 -13.69 3.68
C ALA A 24 16.33 -14.47 4.77
N HIS A 25 15.67 -13.75 5.69
CA HIS A 25 14.92 -14.32 6.82
C HIS A 25 13.45 -14.59 6.49
N LEU A 26 12.99 -14.41 5.23
CA LEU A 26 11.58 -14.63 4.86
C LEU A 26 11.08 -16.01 5.30
N ALA A 27 11.83 -17.07 5.03
CA ALA A 27 11.41 -18.43 5.38
C ALA A 27 11.30 -18.68 6.91
N GLU A 28 12.02 -17.90 7.70
CA GLU A 28 11.97 -17.93 9.16
C GLU A 28 10.70 -17.25 9.71
N VAL A 29 10.30 -16.13 9.08
CA VAL A 29 9.23 -15.25 9.56
C VAL A 29 7.84 -15.61 9.00
N GLU A 30 7.76 -16.04 7.74
CA GLU A 30 6.51 -16.28 7.01
C GLU A 30 5.52 -17.17 7.76
N GLY A 31 5.99 -18.28 8.34
CA GLY A 31 5.13 -19.21 9.06
C GLY A 31 4.46 -18.62 10.31
N ALA A 32 5.10 -17.68 10.99
CA ALA A 32 4.58 -17.01 12.18
C ALA A 32 3.53 -15.95 11.80
N SER A 33 3.78 -15.17 10.74
CA SER A 33 2.87 -14.15 10.24
C SER A 33 1.58 -14.78 9.68
N VAL A 34 1.68 -15.84 8.89
CA VAL A 34 0.52 -16.60 8.40
C VAL A 34 -0.35 -17.14 9.53
N LYS A 35 0.25 -17.76 10.56
CA LYS A 35 -0.51 -18.26 11.73
C LYS A 35 -1.20 -17.14 12.51
N TRP A 36 -0.56 -15.98 12.57
CA TRP A 36 -1.16 -14.81 13.21
C TRP A 36 -2.44 -14.39 12.47
N ILE A 37 -2.41 -14.22 11.15
CA ILE A 37 -3.59 -13.90 10.35
C ILE A 37 -4.70 -14.94 10.52
N GLU A 38 -4.36 -16.23 10.54
CA GLU A 38 -5.31 -17.31 10.77
C GLU A 38 -6.00 -17.22 12.14
N SER A 39 -5.27 -16.80 13.17
CA SER A 39 -5.77 -16.70 14.56
C SER A 39 -6.74 -15.54 14.79
N LEU A 40 -6.74 -14.53 13.91
CA LEU A 40 -7.53 -13.31 14.09
C LEU A 40 -9.01 -13.48 13.70
N GLY A 41 -9.35 -14.49 12.88
CA GLY A 41 -10.73 -14.71 12.43
C GLY A 41 -11.27 -13.63 11.48
N LEU A 42 -10.39 -12.88 10.80
CA LEU A 42 -10.76 -11.79 9.89
C LEU A 42 -11.53 -12.26 8.66
N PHE A 43 -11.31 -13.49 8.22
CA PHE A 43 -11.77 -13.96 6.93
C PHE A 43 -12.41 -15.36 7.02
N GLU A 44 -13.46 -15.58 6.23
CA GLU A 44 -13.97 -16.91 5.97
C GLU A 44 -12.92 -17.82 5.29
N PRO A 45 -12.97 -19.16 5.42
CA PRO A 45 -11.92 -20.06 4.93
C PRO A 45 -11.55 -19.88 3.44
N LYS A 46 -12.52 -19.54 2.58
CA LYS A 46 -12.28 -19.30 1.15
C LYS A 46 -11.55 -17.97 0.93
N GLN A 47 -11.95 -16.94 1.67
CA GLN A 47 -11.35 -15.62 1.63
C GLN A 47 -9.92 -15.65 2.17
N LEU A 48 -9.71 -16.31 3.31
CA LEU A 48 -8.40 -16.52 3.91
C LEU A 48 -7.41 -17.19 2.93
N ARG A 49 -7.84 -18.27 2.24
CA ARG A 49 -6.98 -18.92 1.23
C ARG A 49 -6.57 -17.95 0.12
N LYS A 50 -7.49 -17.08 -0.30
CA LYS A 50 -7.23 -16.09 -1.33
C LYS A 50 -6.30 -14.99 -0.80
N PHE A 51 -6.54 -14.49 0.41
CA PHE A 51 -5.67 -13.51 1.09
C PHE A 51 -4.25 -14.04 1.18
N LYS A 52 -4.05 -15.26 1.65
CA LYS A 52 -2.74 -15.92 1.72
C LYS A 52 -2.06 -16.05 0.35
N SER A 53 -2.82 -16.26 -0.73
CA SER A 53 -2.24 -16.34 -2.09
C SER A 53 -1.70 -15.00 -2.58
N CYS A 54 -2.03 -13.90 -1.93
CA CYS A 54 -1.46 -12.57 -2.20
C CYS A 54 -0.02 -12.41 -1.68
N LYS A 55 0.45 -13.30 -0.80
CA LYS A 55 1.85 -13.35 -0.32
C LYS A 55 2.31 -12.00 0.27
N PHE A 56 1.57 -11.45 1.20
CA PHE A 56 1.91 -10.17 1.82
C PHE A 56 3.20 -10.25 2.66
N ASP A 57 3.55 -11.44 3.16
CA ASP A 57 4.84 -11.69 3.82
C ASP A 57 6.01 -11.55 2.81
N LEU A 58 5.82 -12.03 1.57
CA LEU A 58 6.77 -11.78 0.49
C LEU A 58 6.89 -10.28 0.18
N LEU A 59 5.76 -9.54 0.20
CA LEU A 59 5.81 -8.08 0.07
C LEU A 59 6.68 -7.47 1.17
N GLY A 60 6.43 -7.78 2.45
CA GLY A 60 7.25 -7.32 3.57
C GLY A 60 8.74 -7.60 3.36
N ALA A 61 9.09 -8.80 2.88
CA ALA A 61 10.47 -9.18 2.63
C ALA A 61 11.12 -8.49 1.41
N LEU A 62 10.33 -8.09 0.43
CA LEU A 62 10.81 -7.37 -0.75
C LEU A 62 10.97 -5.87 -0.51
N VAL A 63 10.12 -5.27 0.34
CA VAL A 63 10.20 -3.85 0.68
C VAL A 63 11.22 -3.59 1.80
N GLY A 64 11.44 -4.55 2.71
CA GLY A 64 12.42 -4.53 3.79
C GLY A 64 13.54 -5.58 3.64
N PRO A 65 14.32 -5.59 2.53
CA PRO A 65 15.24 -6.70 2.24
C PRO A 65 16.47 -6.75 3.15
N LEU A 66 16.74 -5.72 3.94
CA LEU A 66 17.90 -5.62 4.81
C LEU A 66 17.54 -5.63 6.31
N GLU A 67 16.27 -5.82 6.63
CA GLU A 67 15.79 -5.82 8.01
C GLU A 67 16.22 -7.08 8.77
N SER A 68 16.37 -6.97 10.11
CA SER A 68 16.53 -8.14 10.98
C SER A 68 15.27 -9.00 10.97
N PRO A 69 15.32 -10.27 11.45
CA PRO A 69 14.13 -11.12 11.54
C PRO A 69 12.96 -10.46 12.28
N GLU A 70 13.23 -9.75 13.38
CA GLU A 70 12.23 -9.07 14.19
C GLU A 70 11.59 -7.91 13.44
N HIS A 71 12.40 -7.06 12.80
CA HIS A 71 11.90 -5.96 11.98
C HIS A 71 11.18 -6.47 10.70
N LEU A 72 11.68 -7.54 10.08
CA LEU A 72 10.97 -8.19 8.99
C LEU A 72 9.59 -8.67 9.42
N ARG A 73 9.48 -9.24 10.64
CA ARG A 73 8.20 -9.71 11.16
C ARG A 73 7.18 -8.58 11.27
N ILE A 74 7.53 -7.44 11.84
CA ILE A 74 6.62 -6.30 11.95
C ILE A 74 6.35 -5.66 10.57
N SER A 75 7.28 -5.75 9.62
CA SER A 75 7.07 -5.32 8.23
C SER A 75 6.05 -6.22 7.51
N CYS A 76 6.12 -7.54 7.69
CA CYS A 76 5.12 -8.48 7.18
C CYS A 76 3.74 -8.22 7.81
N ASP A 77 3.70 -7.96 9.12
CA ASP A 77 2.46 -7.65 9.82
C ASP A 77 1.84 -6.34 9.34
N LEU A 78 2.65 -5.30 9.07
CA LEU A 78 2.17 -4.04 8.48
C LEU A 78 1.53 -4.27 7.11
N MET A 79 2.18 -5.06 6.23
CA MET A 79 1.61 -5.35 4.90
C MET A 79 0.30 -6.12 5.04
N ASN A 80 0.23 -7.13 5.89
CA ASN A 80 -1.01 -7.86 6.17
C ASN A 80 -2.10 -6.92 6.73
N PHE A 81 -1.72 -5.99 7.59
CA PHE A 81 -2.62 -5.02 8.21
C PHE A 81 -3.25 -4.08 7.18
N TYR A 82 -2.45 -3.46 6.30
CA TYR A 82 -2.98 -2.59 5.24
C TYR A 82 -4.03 -3.31 4.39
N PHE A 83 -3.68 -4.48 3.86
CA PHE A 83 -4.60 -5.19 2.98
C PHE A 83 -5.81 -5.78 3.71
N ALA A 84 -5.71 -6.05 5.01
CA ALA A 84 -6.88 -6.37 5.81
C ALA A 84 -7.78 -5.14 5.99
N CYS A 85 -7.24 -3.97 6.35
CA CYS A 85 -8.00 -2.72 6.44
C CYS A 85 -8.71 -2.39 5.11
N ASP A 86 -8.00 -2.46 3.98
CA ASP A 86 -8.57 -2.20 2.65
C ASP A 86 -9.78 -3.10 2.37
N GLU A 87 -9.70 -4.40 2.66
CA GLU A 87 -10.80 -5.33 2.43
C GLU A 87 -12.05 -4.98 3.27
N TYR A 88 -11.88 -4.32 4.42
CA TYR A 88 -12.99 -3.84 5.25
C TYR A 88 -13.51 -2.47 4.80
N THR A 89 -12.65 -1.55 4.38
CA THR A 89 -13.04 -0.18 4.03
C THR A 89 -13.51 -0.02 2.58
N ASP A 90 -12.98 -0.78 1.62
CA ASP A 90 -13.34 -0.71 0.19
C ASP A 90 -14.81 -1.05 -0.11
N VAL A 91 -15.45 -1.82 0.75
CA VAL A 91 -16.83 -2.30 0.57
C VAL A 91 -17.86 -1.56 1.41
N THR A 92 -17.42 -0.58 2.23
CA THR A 92 -18.28 0.18 3.13
C THR A 92 -18.64 1.56 2.59
N ASP A 93 -19.66 2.17 3.19
CA ASP A 93 -19.93 3.60 3.04
C ASP A 93 -18.94 4.44 3.86
N LYS A 94 -18.93 5.74 3.57
CA LYS A 94 -18.07 6.72 4.23
C LYS A 94 -18.15 6.67 5.76
N GLU A 95 -19.34 6.58 6.31
CA GLU A 95 -19.55 6.63 7.77
C GLU A 95 -18.99 5.36 8.45
N THR A 96 -19.22 4.19 7.87
CA THR A 96 -18.65 2.94 8.36
C THR A 96 -17.13 2.93 8.23
N ALA A 97 -16.58 3.39 7.12
CA ALA A 97 -15.14 3.54 6.95
C ALA A 97 -14.53 4.47 8.01
N ARG A 98 -15.19 5.60 8.30
CA ARG A 98 -14.78 6.54 9.36
C ARG A 98 -14.72 5.86 10.72
N MET A 99 -15.77 5.14 11.11
CA MET A 99 -15.82 4.47 12.41
C MET A 99 -14.73 3.40 12.55
N ILE A 100 -14.50 2.60 11.50
CA ILE A 100 -13.44 1.58 11.49
C ILE A 100 -12.06 2.24 11.65
N THR A 101 -11.80 3.31 10.91
CA THR A 101 -10.49 3.99 10.94
C THR A 101 -10.27 4.76 12.24
N GLU A 102 -11.32 5.27 12.88
CA GLU A 102 -11.24 5.89 14.22
C GLU A 102 -10.83 4.87 15.29
N ASP A 103 -11.41 3.67 15.32
CA ASP A 103 -10.97 2.60 16.22
C ASP A 103 -9.49 2.26 16.02
N VAL A 104 -9.08 2.08 14.76
CA VAL A 104 -7.67 1.82 14.41
C VAL A 104 -6.75 2.92 14.93
N MET A 105 -7.10 4.17 14.70
CA MET A 105 -6.28 5.31 15.12
C MET A 105 -6.22 5.47 16.64
N SER A 106 -7.31 5.24 17.34
CA SER A 106 -7.34 5.26 18.81
C SER A 106 -6.39 4.20 19.39
N ILE A 107 -6.40 2.99 18.83
CA ILE A 107 -5.47 1.93 19.25
C ILE A 107 -4.01 2.32 18.99
N LEU A 108 -3.70 2.85 17.80
CA LEU A 108 -2.32 3.27 17.45
C LEU A 108 -1.84 4.46 18.31
N ARG A 109 -2.76 5.25 18.91
CA ARG A 109 -2.43 6.31 19.87
C ARG A 109 -2.35 5.79 21.32
N GLY A 110 -2.59 4.50 21.54
CA GLY A 110 -2.61 3.89 22.88
C GLY A 110 -3.86 4.25 23.70
N GLU A 111 -4.93 4.68 23.03
CA GLU A 111 -6.20 5.00 23.66
C GLU A 111 -7.05 3.73 23.87
N VAL A 112 -7.95 3.76 24.86
CA VAL A 112 -8.91 2.67 25.12
C VAL A 112 -10.12 2.84 24.22
N ILE A 113 -10.49 1.81 23.48
CA ILE A 113 -11.68 1.77 22.63
C ILE A 113 -12.79 0.95 23.29
N ASP A 114 -14.05 1.26 22.96
CA ASP A 114 -15.21 0.43 23.32
C ASP A 114 -15.36 -0.71 22.30
N THR A 115 -14.83 -1.87 22.64
CA THR A 115 -14.90 -3.08 21.78
C THR A 115 -16.31 -3.65 21.66
N GLU A 116 -17.26 -3.22 22.49
CA GLU A 116 -18.66 -3.66 22.44
C GLU A 116 -19.54 -2.68 21.65
N ALA A 117 -18.96 -1.58 21.15
CA ALA A 117 -19.71 -0.64 20.31
C ALA A 117 -20.23 -1.35 19.03
N PRO A 118 -21.47 -1.01 18.55
CA PRO A 118 -22.08 -1.69 17.40
C PRO A 118 -21.26 -1.62 16.09
N HIS A 119 -20.37 -0.64 15.97
CA HIS A 119 -19.49 -0.45 14.80
C HIS A 119 -18.10 -1.09 14.98
N SER A 120 -17.77 -1.57 16.17
CA SER A 120 -16.44 -2.09 16.49
C SER A 120 -16.16 -3.40 15.75
N CYS A 121 -15.13 -3.40 14.92
CA CYS A 121 -14.65 -4.60 14.23
C CYS A 121 -13.64 -5.33 15.10
N LYS A 122 -14.11 -6.15 16.05
CA LYS A 122 -13.26 -6.86 17.03
C LYS A 122 -12.04 -7.56 16.43
N PRO A 123 -12.13 -8.33 15.32
CA PRO A 123 -10.96 -8.97 14.72
C PRO A 123 -9.92 -7.97 14.20
N LEU A 124 -10.35 -6.86 13.57
CA LEU A 124 -9.47 -5.84 13.06
C LEU A 124 -8.83 -5.02 14.21
N ASN A 125 -9.62 -4.71 15.25
CA ASN A 125 -9.13 -4.01 16.43
C ASN A 125 -8.10 -4.85 17.18
N ARG A 126 -8.33 -6.16 17.32
CA ARG A 126 -7.34 -7.09 17.86
C ARG A 126 -6.08 -7.15 16.99
N MET A 127 -6.22 -7.18 15.67
CA MET A 127 -5.10 -7.13 14.73
C MET A 127 -4.25 -5.87 14.95
N THR A 128 -4.91 -4.72 15.05
CA THR A 128 -4.26 -3.42 15.27
C THR A 128 -3.50 -3.41 16.60
N GLN A 129 -4.13 -3.87 17.68
CA GLN A 129 -3.53 -3.93 19.01
C GLN A 129 -2.28 -4.81 19.02
N GLU A 130 -2.38 -6.05 18.51
CA GLU A 130 -1.26 -6.99 18.50
C GLU A 130 -0.10 -6.51 17.58
N PHE A 131 -0.43 -5.85 16.47
CA PHE A 131 0.56 -5.20 15.60
C PHE A 131 1.29 -4.06 16.32
N TYR A 132 0.55 -3.17 16.98
CA TYR A 132 1.09 -2.02 17.70
C TYR A 132 2.02 -2.45 18.84
N GLU A 133 1.56 -3.36 19.70
CA GLU A 133 2.36 -3.91 20.81
C GLU A 133 3.65 -4.57 20.33
N ARG A 134 3.58 -5.36 19.26
CA ARG A 134 4.78 -6.00 18.68
C ARG A 134 5.72 -4.96 18.10
N THR A 135 5.20 -3.94 17.42
CA THR A 135 6.02 -2.85 16.89
C THR A 135 6.78 -2.15 18.01
N LEU A 136 6.11 -1.75 19.08
CA LEU A 136 6.76 -1.13 20.25
C LEU A 136 7.85 -2.04 20.86
N SER A 137 7.61 -3.35 20.93
CA SER A 137 8.58 -4.29 21.49
C SER A 137 9.85 -4.44 20.64
N VAL A 138 9.76 -4.18 19.32
CA VAL A 138 10.88 -4.31 18.38
C VAL A 138 11.65 -3.01 18.21
N VAL A 139 10.95 -1.88 18.09
CA VAL A 139 11.60 -0.59 17.79
C VAL A 139 12.18 0.11 19.03
N GLY A 140 11.75 -0.29 20.23
CA GLY A 140 12.23 0.27 21.47
C GLY A 140 11.84 1.74 21.67
N ASP A 141 12.77 2.54 22.18
CA ASP A 141 12.52 3.94 22.57
C ASP A 141 12.80 4.91 21.40
N ASP A 142 11.96 4.84 20.35
CA ASP A 142 11.94 5.82 19.24
C ASP A 142 10.59 6.56 19.21
N ALA A 143 10.34 7.35 20.26
CA ALA A 143 9.09 8.10 20.42
C ALA A 143 8.83 9.06 19.23
N ALA A 144 9.86 9.74 18.73
CA ALA A 144 9.73 10.67 17.62
C ALA A 144 9.37 9.95 16.29
N GLY A 145 10.01 8.80 16.03
CA GLY A 145 9.69 7.98 14.88
C GLY A 145 8.27 7.42 14.94
N MET A 146 7.83 6.95 16.12
CA MET A 146 6.46 6.48 16.33
C MET A 146 5.42 7.60 16.16
N GLU A 147 5.67 8.81 16.67
CA GLU A 147 4.80 9.98 16.47
C GLU A 147 4.65 10.28 14.97
N HIS A 148 5.75 10.26 14.23
CA HIS A 148 5.73 10.49 12.78
C HIS A 148 4.96 9.39 12.03
N PHE A 149 5.17 8.12 12.37
CA PHE A 149 4.41 7.01 11.81
C PHE A 149 2.91 7.13 12.07
N ILE A 150 2.51 7.44 13.32
CA ILE A 150 1.10 7.60 13.71
C ILE A 150 0.47 8.78 12.95
N LYS A 151 1.21 9.89 12.79
CA LYS A 151 0.75 11.04 12.00
C LYS A 151 0.50 10.66 10.53
N ASP A 152 1.46 10.01 9.87
CA ASP A 152 1.30 9.60 8.48
C ASP A 152 0.18 8.57 8.30
N PHE A 153 -0.04 7.73 9.33
CA PHE A 153 -1.15 6.77 9.33
C PHE A 153 -2.51 7.46 9.52
N ASP A 154 -2.59 8.52 10.33
CA ASP A 154 -3.79 9.36 10.47
C ASP A 154 -4.14 10.06 9.15
N ASP A 155 -3.14 10.62 8.46
CA ASP A 155 -3.31 11.24 7.14
C ASP A 155 -3.84 10.19 6.12
N TYR A 156 -3.30 8.96 6.14
CA TYR A 156 -3.79 7.84 5.32
C TYR A 156 -5.25 7.49 5.62
N THR A 157 -5.63 7.31 6.87
CA THR A 157 -7.01 6.95 7.23
C THR A 157 -8.02 8.05 6.86
N ARG A 158 -7.66 9.32 7.02
CA ARG A 158 -8.48 10.46 6.58
C ARG A 158 -8.67 10.48 5.06
N ALA A 159 -7.61 10.18 4.31
CA ALA A 159 -7.66 10.11 2.86
C ALA A 159 -8.54 8.94 2.37
N VAL A 160 -8.52 7.78 3.04
CA VAL A 160 -9.40 6.64 2.75
C VAL A 160 -10.89 7.01 2.91
N ILE A 161 -11.23 7.83 3.92
CA ILE A 161 -12.61 8.33 4.10
C ILE A 161 -13.02 9.24 2.92
N ILE A 162 -12.12 10.08 2.43
CA ILE A 162 -12.38 10.93 1.24
C ILE A 162 -12.59 10.05 0.00
N GLU A 163 -11.77 9.01 -0.18
CA GLU A 163 -11.91 8.06 -1.27
C GLU A 163 -13.26 7.33 -1.23
N ALA A 164 -13.73 6.92 -0.05
CA ALA A 164 -15.04 6.30 0.12
C ALA A 164 -16.19 7.25 -0.29
N ASP A 165 -16.13 8.52 0.11
CA ASP A 165 -17.10 9.56 -0.28
C ASP A 165 -17.11 9.80 -1.80
N GLU A 166 -15.95 9.86 -2.44
CA GLU A 166 -15.82 10.03 -3.90
C GLU A 166 -16.35 8.82 -4.66
N ARG A 167 -16.10 7.60 -4.17
CA ARG A 167 -16.63 6.38 -4.74
C ARG A 167 -18.17 6.36 -4.70
N GLU A 168 -18.79 6.81 -3.60
CA GLU A 168 -20.25 6.93 -3.49
C GLU A 168 -20.83 7.91 -4.53
N ARG A 169 -20.10 9.00 -4.82
CA ARG A 169 -20.51 10.04 -5.79
C ARG A 169 -20.10 9.72 -7.22
N ASN A 170 -19.38 8.63 -7.48
CA ASN A 170 -18.77 8.32 -8.78
C ASN A 170 -17.89 9.46 -9.29
N HIS A 171 -17.17 10.15 -8.41
CA HIS A 171 -16.30 11.26 -8.75
C HIS A 171 -14.96 10.75 -9.29
N ILE A 172 -14.54 11.26 -10.45
CA ILE A 172 -13.23 10.99 -11.03
C ILE A 172 -12.44 12.29 -11.01
N ARG A 173 -11.31 12.31 -10.30
CA ARG A 173 -10.40 13.45 -10.19
C ARG A 173 -9.63 13.67 -11.51
N ASN A 174 -9.20 14.92 -11.76
CA ASN A 174 -8.13 15.15 -12.72
C ASN A 174 -6.80 14.57 -12.20
N VAL A 175 -5.81 14.40 -13.07
CA VAL A 175 -4.55 13.73 -12.74
C VAL A 175 -3.79 14.43 -11.61
N HIS A 176 -3.79 15.75 -11.60
CA HIS A 176 -3.10 16.51 -10.54
C HIS A 176 -3.74 16.30 -9.16
N GLU A 177 -5.05 16.50 -9.06
CA GLU A 177 -5.82 16.29 -7.81
C GLU A 177 -5.77 14.82 -7.36
N TYR A 178 -5.73 13.89 -8.34
CA TYR A 178 -5.57 12.48 -8.07
C TYR A 178 -4.27 12.18 -7.31
N PHE A 179 -3.12 12.64 -7.80
CA PHE A 179 -1.86 12.40 -7.13
C PHE A 179 -1.77 13.07 -5.75
N ILE A 180 -2.37 14.24 -5.55
CA ILE A 180 -2.44 14.88 -4.23
C ILE A 180 -3.11 13.94 -3.22
N LEU A 181 -4.30 13.41 -3.54
CA LEU A 181 -5.00 12.48 -2.64
C LEU A 181 -4.31 11.12 -2.56
N ARG A 182 -3.83 10.60 -3.70
CA ARG A 182 -3.28 9.24 -3.80
C ARG A 182 -2.00 9.04 -2.99
N ARG A 183 -1.18 10.08 -2.83
CA ARG A 183 -0.01 10.04 -1.94
C ARG A 183 -0.37 9.67 -0.51
N ASP A 184 -1.57 10.02 -0.08
CA ASP A 184 -2.04 9.69 1.25
C ASP A 184 -2.81 8.36 1.27
N THR A 185 -3.61 8.03 0.22
CA THR A 185 -4.39 6.77 0.18
C THR A 185 -3.58 5.53 -0.19
N CYS A 186 -2.37 5.65 -0.76
CA CYS A 186 -1.60 4.48 -1.21
C CYS A 186 -0.83 3.76 -0.09
N GLY A 187 -0.87 4.24 1.14
CA GLY A 187 -0.13 3.66 2.28
C GLY A 187 1.40 3.79 2.20
N ALA A 188 1.93 4.54 1.22
CA ALA A 188 3.38 4.68 1.02
C ALA A 188 4.03 5.51 2.13
N LYS A 189 3.49 6.68 2.46
CA LYS A 189 4.04 7.56 3.51
C LYS A 189 4.15 6.85 4.86
N PRO A 190 3.07 6.27 5.42
CA PRO A 190 3.19 5.54 6.69
C PRO A 190 4.08 4.29 6.58
N SER A 191 4.25 3.69 5.40
CA SER A 191 5.25 2.62 5.22
C SER A 191 6.67 3.17 5.30
N PHE A 192 6.94 4.33 4.72
CA PHE A 192 8.27 4.95 4.79
C PHE A 192 8.62 5.36 6.22
N SER A 193 7.73 6.04 6.93
CA SER A 193 7.96 6.38 8.34
C SER A 193 8.14 5.13 9.20
N PHE A 194 7.38 4.06 8.98
CA PHE A 194 7.56 2.78 9.64
C PHE A 194 8.95 2.17 9.38
N PHE A 195 9.42 2.17 8.12
CA PHE A 195 10.78 1.72 7.79
C PHE A 195 11.87 2.69 8.28
N GLY A 196 11.51 3.90 8.69
CA GLY A 196 12.38 4.86 9.36
C GLY A 196 12.57 4.61 10.86
N LEU A 197 11.72 3.80 11.48
CA LEU A 197 11.78 3.52 12.91
C LEU A 197 13.16 2.96 13.33
N GLY A 198 13.65 3.44 14.45
CA GLY A 198 14.97 3.11 15.00
C GLY A 198 16.15 3.87 14.35
N LEU A 199 15.91 4.70 13.33
CA LEU A 199 16.96 5.55 12.74
C LEU A 199 17.20 6.85 13.49
N ASN A 200 16.31 7.24 14.41
CA ASN A 200 16.40 8.47 15.21
C ASN A 200 16.64 9.72 14.35
N ILE A 201 15.92 9.84 13.23
CA ILE A 201 16.00 11.01 12.35
C ILE A 201 15.17 12.15 12.98
N PRO A 202 15.75 13.34 13.21
CA PRO A 202 15.03 14.46 13.78
C PRO A 202 13.86 14.92 12.90
N SER A 203 12.74 15.33 13.49
CA SER A 203 11.50 15.73 12.79
C SER A 203 11.72 16.83 11.76
N TYR A 204 12.60 17.80 12.02
CA TYR A 204 12.88 18.91 11.08
C TYR A 204 13.47 18.43 9.72
N VAL A 205 14.07 17.23 9.68
CA VAL A 205 14.56 16.65 8.42
C VAL A 205 13.41 16.25 7.50
N PHE A 206 12.31 15.78 8.06
CA PHE A 206 11.10 15.44 7.31
C PHE A 206 10.30 16.67 6.84
N GLU A 207 10.55 17.84 7.45
CA GLU A 207 9.94 19.13 7.06
C GLU A 207 10.73 19.83 5.93
N GLU A 208 11.93 19.36 5.62
CA GLU A 208 12.80 19.95 4.61
C GLU A 208 12.20 19.73 3.21
N PRO A 209 12.10 20.79 2.38
CA PRO A 209 11.40 20.72 1.09
C PRO A 209 11.94 19.64 0.12
N THR A 210 13.26 19.40 0.14
CA THR A 210 13.86 18.38 -0.72
C THR A 210 13.53 16.96 -0.22
N MET A 211 13.46 16.75 1.11
CA MET A 211 13.02 15.49 1.69
C MET A 211 11.54 15.21 1.37
N LEU A 212 10.68 16.22 1.52
CA LEU A 212 9.26 16.11 1.14
C LEU A 212 9.10 15.75 -0.34
N SER A 213 9.89 16.38 -1.23
CA SER A 213 9.88 16.06 -2.66
C SER A 213 10.34 14.61 -2.96
N LEU A 214 11.29 14.07 -2.19
CA LEU A 214 11.72 12.68 -2.28
C LEU A 214 10.61 11.73 -1.86
N ILE A 215 9.97 11.99 -0.71
CA ILE A 215 8.85 11.20 -0.18
C ILE A 215 7.68 11.21 -1.18
N ASP A 216 7.31 12.38 -1.69
CA ASP A 216 6.25 12.55 -2.68
C ASP A 216 6.56 11.80 -3.97
N SER A 217 7.80 11.88 -4.47
CA SER A 217 8.20 11.17 -5.69
C SER A 217 8.16 9.66 -5.53
N ALA A 218 8.61 9.13 -4.39
CA ALA A 218 8.54 7.70 -4.09
C ALA A 218 7.09 7.23 -3.90
N SER A 219 6.24 8.03 -3.26
CA SER A 219 4.81 7.77 -3.11
C SER A 219 4.09 7.76 -4.46
N ASP A 220 4.37 8.72 -5.34
CA ASP A 220 3.86 8.76 -6.72
C ASP A 220 4.24 7.48 -7.48
N LEU A 221 5.49 7.00 -7.34
CA LEU A 221 5.95 5.77 -8.01
C LEU A 221 5.23 4.53 -7.48
N ILE A 222 5.05 4.40 -6.16
CA ILE A 222 4.28 3.29 -5.57
C ILE A 222 2.83 3.34 -6.03
N ALA A 223 2.19 4.50 -6.01
CA ALA A 223 0.83 4.70 -6.49
C ALA A 223 0.69 4.29 -7.96
N MET A 224 1.57 4.78 -8.84
CA MET A 224 1.57 4.42 -10.27
C MET A 224 1.77 2.92 -10.50
N VAL A 225 2.68 2.29 -9.75
CA VAL A 225 2.92 0.84 -9.83
C VAL A 225 1.68 0.07 -9.36
N ASN A 226 1.10 0.45 -8.22
CA ASN A 226 -0.14 -0.16 -7.74
C ASN A 226 -1.24 -0.06 -8.78
N ASP A 227 -1.55 1.13 -9.23
CA ASP A 227 -2.66 1.42 -10.13
C ASP A 227 -2.49 0.73 -11.50
N LEU A 228 -1.27 0.67 -12.02
CA LEU A 228 -0.96 -0.07 -13.25
C LEU A 228 -1.32 -1.55 -13.11
N HIS A 229 -0.96 -2.18 -11.99
CA HIS A 229 -1.16 -3.61 -11.78
C HIS A 229 -2.59 -3.94 -11.33
N SER A 230 -3.22 -3.10 -10.53
CA SER A 230 -4.56 -3.30 -9.98
C SER A 230 -5.67 -2.94 -10.98
N TYR A 231 -5.42 -2.09 -11.98
CA TYR A 231 -6.40 -1.56 -12.92
C TYR A 231 -7.34 -2.63 -13.48
N GLY A 232 -6.79 -3.76 -13.96
CA GLY A 232 -7.61 -4.84 -14.52
C GLY A 232 -8.53 -5.50 -13.50
N LEU A 233 -8.06 -5.66 -12.27
CA LEU A 233 -8.83 -6.21 -11.17
C LEU A 233 -9.92 -5.24 -10.68
N GLU A 234 -9.55 -3.99 -10.45
CA GLU A 234 -10.48 -2.92 -10.00
C GLU A 234 -11.57 -2.69 -11.04
N ARG A 235 -11.22 -2.57 -12.32
CA ARG A 235 -12.19 -2.45 -13.41
C ARG A 235 -13.16 -3.63 -13.46
N SER A 236 -12.70 -4.85 -13.23
CA SER A 236 -13.59 -6.02 -13.21
C SER A 236 -14.61 -5.99 -12.08
N ARG A 237 -14.30 -5.22 -11.01
CA ARG A 237 -15.15 -5.02 -9.82
C ARG A 237 -15.99 -3.73 -9.90
N GLY A 238 -15.72 -2.83 -10.85
CA GLY A 238 -16.32 -1.50 -10.92
C GLY A 238 -15.77 -0.52 -9.88
N LEU A 239 -14.51 -0.71 -9.47
CA LEU A 239 -13.80 0.11 -8.48
C LEU A 239 -12.69 0.96 -9.10
N ASP A 240 -12.60 1.00 -10.42
CA ASP A 240 -11.54 1.71 -11.16
C ASP A 240 -11.72 3.24 -11.22
N GLY A 241 -12.72 3.79 -10.56
CA GLY A 241 -12.92 5.24 -10.46
C GLY A 241 -11.77 5.96 -9.72
N HIS A 242 -11.13 5.27 -8.76
CA HIS A 242 -9.96 5.77 -8.03
C HIS A 242 -8.69 5.05 -8.49
N ASN A 243 -8.30 5.27 -9.76
CA ASN A 243 -7.10 4.71 -10.37
C ASN A 243 -6.52 5.70 -11.38
N VAL A 244 -5.20 5.94 -11.35
CA VAL A 244 -4.53 6.92 -12.22
C VAL A 244 -4.77 6.66 -13.70
N VAL A 245 -4.89 5.40 -14.11
CA VAL A 245 -5.15 5.05 -15.51
C VAL A 245 -6.52 5.61 -15.94
N THR A 246 -7.54 5.46 -15.09
CA THR A 246 -8.87 6.03 -15.32
C THR A 246 -8.82 7.57 -15.33
N ALA A 247 -8.12 8.18 -14.39
CA ALA A 247 -7.96 9.64 -14.33
C ALA A 247 -7.33 10.20 -15.62
N ILE A 248 -6.25 9.57 -16.11
CA ILE A 248 -5.58 9.95 -17.35
C ILE A 248 -6.51 9.79 -18.57
N MET A 249 -7.19 8.64 -18.67
CA MET A 249 -8.15 8.39 -19.76
C MET A 249 -9.27 9.43 -19.77
N HIS A 250 -9.79 9.76 -18.58
CA HIS A 250 -10.87 10.71 -18.40
C HIS A 250 -10.44 12.15 -18.75
N GLU A 251 -9.31 12.61 -18.17
CA GLU A 251 -8.85 14.00 -18.39
C GLU A 251 -8.45 14.26 -19.84
N HIS A 252 -7.70 13.33 -20.44
CA HIS A 252 -7.14 13.52 -21.78
C HIS A 252 -8.01 12.94 -22.91
N GLN A 253 -9.13 12.29 -22.59
CA GLN A 253 -10.05 11.65 -23.55
C GLN A 253 -9.32 10.69 -24.50
N ILE A 254 -8.42 9.86 -23.95
CA ILE A 254 -7.59 8.89 -24.68
C ILE A 254 -7.91 7.44 -24.26
N ASP A 255 -7.51 6.51 -25.12
CA ASP A 255 -7.69 5.09 -24.84
C ASP A 255 -6.69 4.56 -23.80
N LEU A 256 -6.92 3.34 -23.33
CA LEU A 256 -6.08 2.68 -22.33
C LEU A 256 -4.61 2.61 -22.74
N GLN A 257 -4.29 2.24 -24.01
CA GLN A 257 -2.89 2.09 -24.39
C GLN A 257 -2.16 3.44 -24.44
N ALA A 258 -2.85 4.50 -24.86
CA ALA A 258 -2.33 5.87 -24.81
C ALA A 258 -2.16 6.35 -23.37
N ALA A 259 -3.10 6.03 -22.46
CA ALA A 259 -2.98 6.35 -21.03
C ALA A 259 -1.78 5.63 -20.38
N LEU A 260 -1.55 4.36 -20.70
CA LEU A 260 -0.38 3.62 -20.22
C LEU A 260 0.95 4.20 -20.73
N HIS A 261 0.96 4.69 -21.96
CA HIS A 261 2.13 5.39 -22.51
C HIS A 261 2.37 6.74 -21.81
N TRP A 262 1.30 7.52 -21.58
CA TRP A 262 1.38 8.77 -20.82
C TRP A 262 1.93 8.54 -19.40
N LEU A 263 1.40 7.52 -18.71
CA LEU A 263 1.84 7.12 -17.37
C LEU A 263 3.34 6.78 -17.34
N SER A 264 3.85 6.07 -18.36
CA SER A 264 5.28 5.77 -18.49
C SER A 264 6.14 7.02 -18.58
N GLY A 265 5.70 8.02 -19.35
CA GLY A 265 6.39 9.31 -19.45
C GLY A 265 6.37 10.08 -18.12
N TYR A 266 5.26 10.04 -17.38
CA TYR A 266 5.16 10.66 -16.07
C TYR A 266 6.10 9.98 -15.06
N ALA A 267 6.10 8.64 -15.02
CA ALA A 267 7.00 7.87 -14.15
C ALA A 267 8.48 8.17 -14.43
N THR A 268 8.87 8.29 -15.70
CA THR A 268 10.24 8.65 -16.09
C THR A 268 10.66 10.01 -15.51
N ARG A 269 9.78 11.02 -15.59
CA ARG A 269 10.03 12.35 -14.99
C ARG A 269 10.10 12.30 -13.47
N THR A 270 9.24 11.51 -12.83
CA THR A 270 9.24 11.32 -11.37
C THR A 270 10.53 10.65 -10.88
N VAL A 271 11.01 9.61 -11.57
CA VAL A 271 12.31 8.99 -11.29
C VAL A 271 13.45 10.02 -11.42
N ALA A 272 13.48 10.82 -12.50
CA ALA A 272 14.49 11.84 -12.70
C ALA A 272 14.47 12.92 -11.61
N ARG A 273 13.27 13.34 -11.18
CA ARG A 273 13.08 14.28 -10.06
C ARG A 273 13.65 13.69 -8.76
N PHE A 274 13.29 12.46 -8.41
CA PHE A 274 13.80 11.81 -7.20
C PHE A 274 15.35 11.76 -7.18
N ILE A 275 15.96 11.35 -8.28
CA ILE A 275 17.44 11.26 -8.39
C ILE A 275 18.09 12.66 -8.27
N SER A 276 17.49 13.67 -8.92
CA SER A 276 17.95 15.06 -8.84
C SER A 276 17.85 15.62 -7.42
N ASP A 277 16.75 15.39 -6.73
CA ASP A 277 16.51 15.92 -5.40
C ASP A 277 17.36 15.21 -4.36
N ARG A 278 17.58 13.90 -4.48
CA ARG A 278 18.55 13.18 -3.64
C ARG A 278 19.96 13.81 -3.69
N ALA A 279 20.38 14.28 -4.86
CA ALA A 279 21.69 14.92 -5.01
C ALA A 279 21.77 16.35 -4.43
N LYS A 280 20.61 16.96 -4.11
CA LYS A 280 20.51 18.33 -3.56
C LYS A 280 20.20 18.34 -2.07
N LEU A 281 19.99 17.18 -1.45
CA LEU A 281 19.65 17.11 -0.04
C LEU A 281 20.77 17.77 0.79
N PRO A 282 20.41 18.69 1.72
CA PRO A 282 21.41 19.35 2.57
C PRO A 282 22.05 18.35 3.53
N SER A 283 23.27 18.65 3.98
CA SER A 283 23.93 17.91 5.05
C SER A 283 23.42 18.39 6.41
N TYR A 284 23.12 17.44 7.28
CA TYR A 284 22.71 17.65 8.69
C TYR A 284 23.82 17.25 9.66
N GLY A 285 25.01 16.93 9.14
CA GLY A 285 26.14 16.39 9.89
C GLY A 285 26.25 14.86 9.78
N PRO A 286 27.46 14.28 9.97
CA PRO A 286 27.77 12.91 9.57
C PRO A 286 26.83 11.85 10.18
N HIS A 287 26.39 12.02 11.42
CA HIS A 287 25.52 11.06 12.09
C HIS A 287 24.11 11.06 11.49
N ILE A 288 23.50 12.23 11.31
CA ILE A 288 22.16 12.36 10.75
C ILE A 288 22.18 12.01 9.27
N ASP A 289 23.20 12.41 8.53
CA ASP A 289 23.34 12.09 7.10
C ASP A 289 23.40 10.57 6.86
N ALA A 290 24.03 9.79 7.76
CA ALA A 290 24.05 8.33 7.68
C ALA A 290 22.66 7.74 7.85
N ALA A 291 21.87 8.22 8.82
CA ALA A 291 20.50 7.79 9.06
C ALA A 291 19.57 8.16 7.88
N VAL A 292 19.68 9.40 7.38
CA VAL A 292 18.94 9.92 6.23
C VAL A 292 19.24 9.11 4.95
N ASN A 293 20.51 8.81 4.68
CA ASN A 293 20.87 7.96 3.54
C ASN A 293 20.30 6.55 3.68
N THR A 294 20.28 5.99 4.89
CA THR A 294 19.66 4.69 5.16
C THR A 294 18.15 4.75 4.89
N PHE A 295 17.47 5.78 5.36
CA PHE A 295 16.05 6.00 5.12
C PHE A 295 15.72 6.08 3.62
N ILE A 296 16.48 6.88 2.87
CA ILE A 296 16.30 7.01 1.40
C ILE A 296 16.57 5.68 0.69
N ASP A 297 17.57 4.91 1.13
CA ASP A 297 17.84 3.58 0.57
C ASP A 297 16.69 2.61 0.84
N ARG A 298 16.13 2.59 2.06
CA ARG A 298 14.94 1.80 2.43
C ARG A 298 13.72 2.19 1.58
N MET A 299 13.45 3.49 1.42
CA MET A 299 12.38 4.02 0.57
C MET A 299 12.55 3.59 -0.90
N GLY A 300 13.76 3.69 -1.43
CA GLY A 300 14.07 3.25 -2.80
C GLY A 300 13.90 1.75 -3.02
N ARG A 301 14.24 0.93 -2.03
CA ARG A 301 14.02 -0.52 -2.03
C ARG A 301 12.55 -0.86 -1.91
N CYS A 302 11.80 -0.11 -1.11
CA CYS A 302 10.34 -0.26 -0.98
C CYS A 302 9.65 -0.11 -2.34
N VAL A 303 9.94 0.95 -3.10
CA VAL A 303 9.39 1.15 -4.45
C VAL A 303 9.71 -0.04 -5.37
N ARG A 304 10.95 -0.50 -5.40
CA ARG A 304 11.34 -1.65 -6.25
C ARG A 304 10.73 -2.97 -5.75
N GLY A 305 10.67 -3.15 -4.43
CA GLY A 305 10.10 -4.34 -3.81
C GLY A 305 8.61 -4.49 -4.12
N TYR A 306 7.87 -3.38 -4.07
CA TYR A 306 6.46 -3.35 -4.40
C TYR A 306 6.20 -3.72 -5.88
N ASP A 307 6.97 -3.16 -6.81
CA ASP A 307 6.91 -3.52 -8.24
C ASP A 307 7.20 -5.02 -8.47
N ALA A 308 8.23 -5.55 -7.84
CA ALA A 308 8.58 -6.97 -7.95
C ALA A 308 7.46 -7.88 -7.40
N TRP A 309 6.94 -7.56 -6.21
CA TRP A 309 5.83 -8.29 -5.61
C TRP A 309 4.59 -8.30 -6.51
N SER A 310 4.29 -7.21 -7.19
CA SER A 310 3.12 -7.09 -8.07
C SER A 310 3.11 -8.14 -9.20
N TYR A 311 4.28 -8.64 -9.61
CA TYR A 311 4.40 -9.76 -10.55
C TYR A 311 4.54 -11.13 -9.88
N GLU A 312 5.02 -11.19 -8.64
CA GLU A 312 5.29 -12.44 -7.92
C GLU A 312 4.10 -12.91 -7.07
N THR A 313 3.11 -12.05 -6.87
CA THR A 313 1.84 -12.36 -6.22
C THR A 313 0.82 -12.95 -7.20
N ASP A 314 -0.14 -13.72 -6.67
CA ASP A 314 -1.31 -14.16 -7.46
C ASP A 314 -2.42 -13.07 -7.52
N ARG A 315 -2.24 -11.90 -6.86
CA ARG A 315 -3.26 -10.87 -6.70
C ARG A 315 -3.74 -10.27 -8.02
N TYR A 316 -2.82 -9.92 -8.92
CA TYR A 316 -3.14 -9.15 -10.14
C TYR A 316 -3.22 -10.02 -11.40
N TYR A 317 -2.27 -10.93 -11.58
CA TYR A 317 -2.13 -11.73 -12.79
C TYR A 317 -2.26 -13.24 -12.55
N GLY A 318 -2.60 -13.64 -11.31
CA GLY A 318 -2.58 -15.03 -10.89
C GLY A 318 -1.21 -15.65 -11.17
N LYS A 319 -1.17 -16.90 -11.58
CA LYS A 319 0.07 -17.66 -11.87
C LYS A 319 0.88 -17.12 -13.07
N HIS A 320 0.39 -16.08 -13.75
CA HIS A 320 1.02 -15.56 -14.97
C HIS A 320 1.87 -14.31 -14.75
N GLY A 321 2.00 -13.80 -13.52
CA GLY A 321 2.66 -12.53 -13.23
C GLY A 321 4.10 -12.43 -13.76
N LEU A 322 4.95 -13.43 -13.54
CA LEU A 322 6.33 -13.45 -14.07
C LEU A 322 6.37 -13.52 -15.63
N ARG A 323 5.38 -14.15 -16.26
CA ARG A 323 5.26 -14.11 -17.72
C ARG A 323 4.88 -12.71 -18.19
N VAL A 324 3.95 -12.04 -17.50
CA VAL A 324 3.57 -10.65 -17.79
C VAL A 324 4.77 -9.73 -17.63
N GLN A 325 5.55 -9.87 -16.55
CA GLN A 325 6.78 -9.13 -16.33
C GLN A 325 7.76 -9.25 -17.51
N LYS A 326 7.98 -10.48 -17.99
CA LYS A 326 8.90 -10.76 -19.10
C LYS A 326 8.38 -10.25 -20.44
N THR A 327 7.09 -10.44 -20.72
CA THR A 327 6.50 -10.13 -22.06
C THR A 327 5.90 -8.74 -22.14
N ARG A 328 5.66 -8.10 -20.99
CA ARG A 328 4.92 -6.83 -20.88
C ARG A 328 3.51 -6.87 -21.49
N LYS A 329 2.92 -8.06 -21.60
CA LYS A 329 1.59 -8.26 -22.19
C LYS A 329 0.62 -8.74 -21.12
N ALA A 330 -0.36 -7.91 -20.80
CA ALA A 330 -1.45 -8.22 -19.88
C ALA A 330 -2.77 -8.34 -20.62
N VAL A 331 -3.68 -9.12 -20.04
CA VAL A 331 -5.04 -9.31 -20.52
C VAL A 331 -5.98 -8.70 -19.50
N LEU A 332 -6.83 -7.76 -19.93
CA LEU A 332 -7.86 -7.22 -19.05
C LEU A 332 -8.97 -8.23 -18.80
N LEU A 333 -9.37 -8.33 -17.56
CA LEU A 333 -10.58 -9.04 -17.18
C LEU A 333 -11.81 -8.27 -17.69
N ARG A 334 -12.85 -8.99 -18.13
CA ARG A 334 -14.10 -8.34 -18.55
C ARG A 334 -14.84 -7.79 -17.34
N THR A 335 -15.42 -6.61 -17.49
CA THR A 335 -16.38 -6.05 -16.54
C THR A 335 -17.59 -7.01 -16.39
N GLY A 336 -18.02 -7.27 -15.16
CA GLY A 336 -19.23 -8.04 -14.85
C GLY A 336 -19.11 -9.57 -14.87
N ILE A 337 -17.94 -10.18 -15.16
CA ILE A 337 -17.75 -11.63 -15.09
C ILE A 337 -17.45 -12.10 -13.67
N LEU A 338 -16.87 -11.25 -12.88
CA LEU A 338 -16.51 -11.51 -11.50
C LEU A 338 -17.50 -10.77 -10.60
N GLY A 339 -18.75 -11.23 -10.55
CA GLY A 339 -19.68 -10.82 -9.51
C GLY A 339 -19.03 -10.98 -8.13
N SER A 340 -19.61 -10.43 -7.08
CA SER A 340 -19.20 -10.32 -5.65
C SER A 340 -18.30 -11.41 -5.04
N SER A 341 -17.87 -12.39 -5.81
CA SER A 341 -17.04 -13.54 -5.39
C SER A 341 -15.53 -13.26 -5.40
N LEU A 342 -15.05 -12.10 -5.87
CA LEU A 342 -13.63 -11.73 -5.90
C LEU A 342 -13.25 -10.71 -4.81
N GLY A 343 -14.19 -10.05 -4.17
CA GLY A 343 -13.96 -9.37 -2.90
C GLY A 343 -13.66 -10.39 -1.80
N TYR A 344 -12.78 -10.07 -0.87
CA TYR A 344 -12.53 -10.92 0.29
C TYR A 344 -13.70 -10.84 1.27
N ILE A 345 -14.30 -9.66 1.40
CA ILE A 345 -15.46 -9.38 2.25
C ILE A 345 -16.58 -8.79 1.38
N THR A 346 -17.82 -9.19 1.64
CA THR A 346 -19.01 -8.58 1.03
C THR A 346 -19.69 -7.66 2.05
N ARG A 347 -20.43 -6.63 1.59
CA ARG A 347 -21.26 -5.77 2.48
C ARG A 347 -22.09 -6.58 3.48
N LYS A 348 -22.68 -7.70 3.05
CA LYS A 348 -23.49 -8.57 3.91
C LYS A 348 -22.67 -9.24 5.02
N GLN A 349 -21.42 -9.62 4.73
CA GLN A 349 -20.52 -10.25 5.70
C GLN A 349 -19.96 -9.23 6.69
N LEU A 350 -19.70 -8.00 6.25
CA LEU A 350 -19.32 -6.92 7.13
C LEU A 350 -20.42 -6.64 8.17
N THR A 351 -21.69 -6.56 7.74
CA THR A 351 -22.82 -6.35 8.65
C THR A 351 -22.93 -7.46 9.70
N VAL A 352 -22.61 -8.71 9.34
CA VAL A 352 -22.54 -9.82 10.29
C VAL A 352 -21.34 -9.71 11.22
N SER A 353 -20.17 -9.31 10.71
CA SER A 353 -18.94 -9.13 11.50
C SER A 353 -19.01 -7.93 12.45
N LEU A 354 -19.76 -6.87 12.09
CA LEU A 354 -20.02 -5.72 12.96
C LEU A 354 -21.13 -6.01 13.99
N ALA A 355 -21.93 -7.06 13.82
CA ALA A 355 -23.03 -7.46 14.71
C ALA A 355 -22.68 -8.65 15.60
N SER A 356 -21.53 -9.27 15.44
CA SER A 356 -21.01 -10.40 16.23
C SER A 356 -19.87 -9.96 17.15
#